data_c359dbb440002cae0128d0436e4399b2
#
_entry.id   c359dbb440002cae0128d0436e4399b2
#
_cell.length_a   1.000
_cell.length_b   1.000
_cell.length_c   1.000
_cell.angle_alpha   90.00
_cell.angle_beta   90.00
_cell.angle_gamma   90.00
#
_symmetry.space_group_name_H-M   'P 1'
#
loop_
_entity.id
_entity.type
_entity.pdbx_description
1 polymer ?
#
loop_
_entity_poly.entity_id
_entity_poly.type
_entity_poly.pdbx_seq_one_letter_code
_entity_poly.pdbx_strand_id
1 'polypeptide(L)'
;MNNIKHYILIRFYCIDMMEREKLFNIDLLNNGVNVFKKYALKSLENQNNKNFEIILLIHDEIDKDIKPINDLYEIKSNIKLHIIRFNELRKFMLDNINGYDYLITSRMDHDDLIYNGAVEEIQSKCNNSIPFYYNGYDKLITMVNNDYLNTFKFYPNYNGEGAINIFQSVILNLNYTKQIKYNIFSLSHTKGKPQLISWYNDNNYEFKDEYFNINHLEDSCIYVKHEFNHSSYQHSSLNENWHRTNIKIDKHKEWFIERFGNFID
;
A
#
# COMPACT_ATOMS: atom_id res chain seq x y z
N MET A 1 -1.52 -24.52 -10.52
CA MET A 1 -1.74 -23.14 -10.06
C MET A 1 -0.58 -22.79 -9.16
N ASN A 2 -0.02 -21.58 -9.30
CA ASN A 2 1.05 -21.10 -8.41
C ASN A 2 0.46 -20.90 -7.01
N ASN A 3 1.21 -21.31 -5.98
CA ASN A 3 0.81 -21.12 -4.60
C ASN A 3 1.35 -19.74 -4.14
N ILE A 4 0.46 -18.76 -3.98
CA ILE A 4 0.81 -17.35 -3.74
C ILE A 4 0.49 -16.98 -2.30
N LYS A 5 1.48 -16.43 -1.58
CA LYS A 5 1.29 -15.71 -0.33
C LYS A 5 1.35 -14.22 -0.61
N HIS A 6 0.25 -13.50 -0.38
CA HIS A 6 0.16 -12.06 -0.61
C HIS A 6 -0.18 -11.33 0.69
N TYR A 7 0.70 -10.43 1.11
CA TYR A 7 0.48 -9.54 2.23
C TYR A 7 0.34 -8.10 1.76
N ILE A 8 -0.73 -7.43 2.21
CA ILE A 8 -0.85 -5.97 2.09
C ILE A 8 -0.39 -5.36 3.41
N LEU A 9 0.74 -4.67 3.35
CA LEU A 9 1.41 -4.06 4.48
C LEU A 9 0.92 -2.63 4.64
N ILE A 10 0.22 -2.34 5.71
CA ILE A 10 -0.33 -1.03 6.01
C ILE A 10 0.46 -0.40 7.13
N ARG A 11 1.05 0.78 6.86
CA ARG A 11 1.70 1.57 7.90
C ARG A 11 0.65 2.20 8.79
N PHE A 12 0.57 1.71 10.02
CA PHE A 12 -0.32 2.23 11.03
C PHE A 12 0.53 2.75 12.21
N TYR A 13 0.83 4.06 12.20
CA TYR A 13 1.67 4.69 13.23
C TYR A 13 3.01 3.96 13.46
N CYS A 14 3.70 3.58 12.39
CA CYS A 14 4.99 2.87 12.45
C CYS A 14 6.18 3.70 11.94
N ILE A 15 6.02 5.03 11.76
CA ILE A 15 7.04 5.86 11.12
C ILE A 15 7.97 6.43 12.18
N ASP A 16 9.29 6.16 12.06
CA ASP A 16 10.35 6.72 12.90
C ASP A 16 10.42 8.27 12.88
N MET A 17 9.76 8.90 11.89
CA MET A 17 9.74 10.37 11.74
C MET A 17 8.59 11.05 12.49
N MET A 18 7.71 10.30 13.14
CA MET A 18 6.68 10.92 13.99
C MET A 18 7.31 11.37 15.29
N GLU A 19 7.00 12.60 15.71
CA GLU A 19 7.34 13.06 17.06
C GLU A 19 6.80 12.04 18.07
N ARG A 20 7.65 11.62 19.00
CA ARG A 20 7.33 10.56 19.97
C ARG A 20 6.01 10.82 20.73
N GLU A 21 5.71 12.09 21.01
CA GLU A 21 4.47 12.51 21.65
C GLU A 21 3.21 12.17 20.84
N LYS A 22 3.31 12.20 19.49
CA LYS A 22 2.20 11.84 18.60
C LYS A 22 1.96 10.33 18.54
N LEU A 23 3.02 9.51 18.68
CA LEU A 23 2.91 8.05 18.70
C LEU A 23 2.06 7.53 19.86
N PHE A 24 2.05 8.22 20.98
CA PHE A 24 1.33 7.83 22.20
C PHE A 24 0.05 8.62 22.44
N ASN A 25 -0.35 9.47 21.49
CA ASN A 25 -1.60 10.21 21.59
C ASN A 25 -2.79 9.29 21.29
N ILE A 26 -3.56 8.97 22.33
CA ILE A 26 -4.71 8.05 22.25
C ILE A 26 -5.77 8.55 21.26
N ASP A 27 -6.02 9.86 21.20
CA ASP A 27 -7.03 10.41 20.30
C ASP A 27 -6.59 10.29 18.84
N LEU A 28 -5.31 10.50 18.54
CA LEU A 28 -4.75 10.27 17.20
C LEU A 28 -4.82 8.81 16.80
N LEU A 29 -4.51 7.88 17.72
CA LEU A 29 -4.62 6.45 17.46
C LEU A 29 -6.07 6.01 17.23
N ASN A 30 -7.02 6.49 18.04
CA ASN A 30 -8.45 6.25 17.84
C ASN A 30 -8.93 6.76 16.47
N ASN A 31 -8.51 7.97 16.11
CA ASN A 31 -8.84 8.53 14.79
C ASN A 31 -8.25 7.67 13.66
N GLY A 32 -7.00 7.23 13.79
CA GLY A 32 -6.37 6.33 12.83
C GLY A 32 -7.14 5.02 12.65
N VAL A 33 -7.63 4.42 13.73
CA VAL A 33 -8.49 3.22 13.67
C VAL A 33 -9.77 3.50 12.88
N ASN A 34 -10.43 4.64 13.13
CA ASN A 34 -11.65 5.01 12.43
C ASN A 34 -11.40 5.27 10.93
N VAL A 35 -10.30 5.96 10.62
CA VAL A 35 -9.87 6.25 9.25
C VAL A 35 -9.55 4.95 8.50
N PHE A 36 -8.79 4.03 9.12
CA PHE A 36 -8.53 2.71 8.56
C PHE A 36 -9.81 1.93 8.25
N LYS A 37 -10.73 1.87 9.22
CA LYS A 37 -12.02 1.18 9.04
C LYS A 37 -12.86 1.80 7.93
N LYS A 38 -12.83 3.12 7.81
CA LYS A 38 -13.64 3.86 6.84
C LYS A 38 -13.11 3.73 5.41
N TYR A 39 -11.78 3.79 5.22
CA TYR A 39 -11.17 3.88 3.90
C TYR A 39 -10.43 2.60 3.50
N ALA A 40 -9.23 2.37 4.00
CA ALA A 40 -8.38 1.28 3.55
C ALA A 40 -9.06 -0.09 3.67
N LEU A 41 -9.64 -0.40 4.84
CA LEU A 41 -10.32 -1.68 5.05
C LEU A 41 -11.48 -1.88 4.07
N LYS A 42 -12.30 -0.86 3.83
CA LYS A 42 -13.44 -0.96 2.90
C LYS A 42 -12.99 -1.25 1.48
N SER A 43 -11.95 -0.58 0.98
CA SER A 43 -11.43 -0.84 -0.36
C SER A 43 -10.80 -2.23 -0.48
N LEU A 44 -10.17 -2.74 0.58
CA LEU A 44 -9.61 -4.08 0.63
C LEU A 44 -10.71 -5.14 0.72
N GLU A 45 -11.75 -4.92 1.51
CA GLU A 45 -12.94 -5.78 1.54
C GLU A 45 -13.70 -5.80 0.20
N ASN A 46 -13.53 -4.79 -0.63
CA ASN A 46 -14.13 -4.71 -1.97
C ASN A 46 -13.30 -5.39 -3.06
N GLN A 47 -12.09 -5.88 -2.80
CA GLN A 47 -11.28 -6.56 -3.81
C GLN A 47 -12.02 -7.76 -4.42
N ASN A 48 -11.93 -7.95 -5.74
CA ASN A 48 -12.50 -9.11 -6.43
C ASN A 48 -11.82 -10.42 -5.99
N ASN A 49 -10.52 -10.38 -5.84
CA ASN A 49 -9.71 -11.49 -5.34
C ASN A 49 -9.40 -11.29 -3.85
N LYS A 50 -9.83 -12.24 -3.01
CA LYS A 50 -9.63 -12.22 -1.55
C LYS A 50 -8.43 -13.04 -1.07
N ASN A 51 -7.63 -13.58 -1.98
CA ASN A 51 -6.46 -14.39 -1.64
C ASN A 51 -5.27 -13.51 -1.19
N PHE A 52 -5.45 -12.78 -0.09
CA PHE A 52 -4.42 -11.98 0.55
C PHE A 52 -4.72 -11.83 2.05
N GLU A 53 -3.73 -11.38 2.80
CA GLU A 53 -3.86 -11.05 4.23
C GLU A 53 -3.37 -9.61 4.45
N ILE A 54 -3.96 -8.92 5.42
CA ILE A 54 -3.58 -7.56 5.82
C ILE A 54 -2.63 -7.65 7.01
N ILE A 55 -1.54 -6.89 6.95
CA ILE A 55 -0.65 -6.66 8.08
C ILE A 55 -0.65 -5.18 8.42
N LEU A 56 -1.21 -4.83 9.58
CA LEU A 56 -1.08 -3.50 10.17
C LEU A 56 0.25 -3.43 10.92
N LEU A 57 1.11 -2.54 10.45
CA LEU A 57 2.42 -2.31 11.06
C LEU A 57 2.33 -1.18 12.07
N ILE A 58 2.57 -1.50 13.34
CA ILE A 58 2.65 -0.55 14.44
C ILE A 58 4.11 -0.29 14.83
N HIS A 59 4.36 0.87 15.44
CA HIS A 59 5.67 1.20 15.98
C HIS A 59 6.06 0.24 17.12
N ASP A 60 7.35 -0.04 17.24
CA ASP A 60 7.89 -1.02 18.17
C ASP A 60 7.63 -0.67 19.65
N GLU A 61 7.52 0.62 19.95
CA GLU A 61 7.26 1.12 21.31
C GLU A 61 5.76 1.21 21.65
N ILE A 62 4.84 1.06 20.68
CA ILE A 62 3.40 1.10 20.98
C ILE A 62 3.01 -0.14 21.80
N ASP A 63 2.36 0.11 22.94
CA ASP A 63 1.80 -0.95 23.75
C ASP A 63 0.60 -1.59 23.02
N LYS A 64 0.65 -2.91 22.86
CA LYS A 64 -0.42 -3.67 22.20
C LYS A 64 -1.71 -3.71 23.04
N ASP A 65 -1.62 -3.46 24.34
CA ASP A 65 -2.75 -3.56 25.26
C ASP A 65 -3.55 -2.25 25.41
N ILE A 66 -3.15 -1.17 24.70
CA ILE A 66 -3.93 0.06 24.70
C ILE A 66 -5.21 -0.09 23.87
N LYS A 67 -6.27 0.59 24.32
CA LYS A 67 -7.62 0.47 23.73
C LYS A 67 -7.65 0.58 22.20
N PRO A 68 -7.06 1.60 21.54
CA PRO A 68 -7.12 1.71 20.08
C PRO A 68 -6.54 0.50 19.34
N ILE A 69 -5.49 -0.12 19.89
CA ILE A 69 -4.88 -1.33 19.31
C ILE A 69 -5.78 -2.54 19.55
N ASN A 70 -6.40 -2.65 20.74
CA ASN A 70 -7.37 -3.71 21.02
C ASN A 70 -8.58 -3.61 20.10
N ASP A 71 -9.08 -2.41 19.81
CA ASP A 71 -10.18 -2.18 18.85
C ASP A 71 -9.85 -2.67 17.43
N LEU A 72 -8.57 -2.74 17.05
CA LEU A 72 -8.12 -3.34 15.78
C LEU A 72 -8.25 -4.87 15.79
N TYR A 73 -7.97 -5.54 16.92
CA TYR A 73 -8.15 -7.00 17.05
C TYR A 73 -9.62 -7.41 17.00
N GLU A 74 -10.54 -6.52 17.38
CA GLU A 74 -11.97 -6.77 17.38
C GLU A 74 -12.62 -6.57 16.00
N ILE A 75 -11.86 -6.11 14.99
CA ILE A 75 -12.39 -5.89 13.64
C ILE A 75 -12.85 -7.22 13.04
N LYS A 76 -14.13 -7.28 12.72
CA LYS A 76 -14.69 -8.39 11.95
C LYS A 76 -14.54 -8.09 10.47
N SER A 77 -13.67 -8.82 9.80
CA SER A 77 -13.45 -8.76 8.36
C SER A 77 -13.45 -10.16 7.76
N ASN A 78 -13.80 -10.25 6.49
CA ASN A 78 -13.65 -11.48 5.71
C ASN A 78 -12.19 -11.70 5.24
N ILE A 79 -11.30 -10.76 5.54
CA ILE A 79 -9.87 -10.81 5.25
C ILE A 79 -9.12 -10.96 6.56
N LYS A 80 -8.15 -11.87 6.59
CA LYS A 80 -7.32 -12.08 7.77
C LYS A 80 -6.45 -10.86 8.05
N LEU A 81 -6.56 -10.33 9.27
CA LEU A 81 -5.84 -9.16 9.75
C LEU A 81 -4.81 -9.55 10.80
N HIS A 82 -3.60 -9.06 10.65
CA HIS A 82 -2.50 -9.21 11.61
C HIS A 82 -2.05 -7.82 12.09
N ILE A 83 -1.72 -7.71 13.36
CA ILE A 83 -1.13 -6.50 13.96
C ILE A 83 0.27 -6.86 14.42
N ILE A 84 1.26 -6.32 13.73
CA ILE A 84 2.68 -6.71 13.85
C ILE A 84 3.51 -5.47 14.14
N ARG A 85 4.46 -5.55 15.07
CA ARG A 85 5.48 -4.53 15.24
C ARG A 85 6.42 -4.53 14.04
N PHE A 86 6.93 -3.37 13.67
CA PHE A 86 7.76 -3.23 12.48
C PHE A 86 9.00 -4.14 12.53
N ASN A 87 9.65 -4.25 13.68
CA ASN A 87 10.82 -5.11 13.88
C ASN A 87 10.50 -6.62 13.82
N GLU A 88 9.24 -7.02 14.06
CA GLU A 88 8.78 -8.42 14.02
C GLU A 88 8.41 -8.88 12.59
N LEU A 89 8.20 -7.94 11.65
CA LEU A 89 7.66 -8.20 10.31
C LEU A 89 8.45 -9.27 9.55
N ARG A 90 9.78 -9.15 9.54
CA ARG A 90 10.63 -10.10 8.80
C ARG A 90 10.49 -11.52 9.34
N LYS A 91 10.52 -11.67 10.67
CA LYS A 91 10.36 -12.98 11.31
C LYS A 91 8.99 -13.56 11.00
N PHE A 92 7.94 -12.75 11.15
CA PHE A 92 6.57 -13.16 10.85
C PHE A 92 6.44 -13.67 9.40
N MET A 93 6.98 -12.96 8.42
CA MET A 93 6.94 -13.41 7.02
C MET A 93 7.68 -14.73 6.83
N LEU A 94 8.91 -14.86 7.36
CA LEU A 94 9.72 -16.08 7.25
C LEU A 94 9.00 -17.31 7.83
N ASP A 95 8.33 -17.15 8.96
CA ASP A 95 7.60 -18.23 9.63
C ASP A 95 6.34 -18.68 8.85
N ASN A 96 5.84 -17.86 7.91
CA ASN A 96 4.54 -18.06 7.25
C ASN A 96 4.59 -18.26 5.73
N ILE A 97 5.78 -18.43 5.13
CA ILE A 97 5.91 -18.60 3.66
C ILE A 97 6.22 -20.03 3.21
N ASN A 98 6.34 -20.97 4.14
CA ASN A 98 6.66 -22.36 3.77
C ASN A 98 5.53 -22.95 2.90
N GLY A 99 5.93 -23.57 1.78
CA GLY A 99 4.99 -24.20 0.85
C GLY A 99 4.40 -23.25 -0.18
N TYR A 100 4.81 -21.98 -0.23
CA TYR A 100 4.42 -21.05 -1.28
C TYR A 100 5.49 -20.93 -2.36
N ASP A 101 5.05 -20.69 -3.60
CA ASP A 101 5.94 -20.44 -4.75
C ASP A 101 6.31 -18.95 -4.83
N TYR A 102 5.39 -18.09 -4.39
CA TYR A 102 5.55 -16.63 -4.46
C TYR A 102 5.21 -15.97 -3.13
N LEU A 103 5.98 -14.94 -2.81
CA LEU A 103 5.64 -13.95 -1.79
C LEU A 103 5.40 -12.61 -2.48
N ILE A 104 4.20 -12.07 -2.29
CA ILE A 104 3.86 -10.70 -2.70
C ILE A 104 3.77 -9.85 -1.45
N THR A 105 4.43 -8.70 -1.45
CA THR A 105 4.22 -7.66 -0.46
C THR A 105 3.78 -6.39 -1.16
N SER A 106 2.59 -5.91 -0.83
CA SER A 106 2.06 -4.64 -1.30
C SER A 106 2.04 -3.64 -0.17
N ARG A 107 2.30 -2.37 -0.47
CA ARG A 107 2.27 -1.29 0.51
C ARG A 107 1.09 -0.38 0.26
N MET A 108 0.43 0.02 1.35
CA MET A 108 -0.66 0.98 1.35
C MET A 108 -0.60 1.79 2.65
N ASP A 109 -1.07 3.03 2.64
CA ASP A 109 -1.28 3.76 3.87
C ASP A 109 -2.69 3.50 4.41
N HIS A 110 -2.92 3.71 5.70
CA HIS A 110 -4.15 3.31 6.39
C HIS A 110 -5.38 4.15 6.02
N ASP A 111 -5.15 5.24 5.32
CA ASP A 111 -6.15 6.23 4.89
C ASP A 111 -6.42 6.21 3.37
N ASP A 112 -5.70 5.39 2.62
CA ASP A 112 -5.83 5.32 1.16
C ASP A 112 -6.81 4.24 0.69
N LEU A 113 -7.24 4.33 -0.57
CA LEU A 113 -8.07 3.33 -1.22
C LEU A 113 -7.43 2.82 -2.49
N ILE A 114 -7.69 1.55 -2.80
CA ILE A 114 -7.25 0.89 -4.04
C ILE A 114 -8.45 0.29 -4.78
N TYR A 115 -8.44 0.33 -6.11
CA TYR A 115 -9.53 -0.21 -6.90
C TYR A 115 -9.69 -1.74 -6.74
N ASN A 116 -10.89 -2.25 -6.99
CA ASN A 116 -11.31 -3.62 -6.70
C ASN A 116 -10.58 -4.74 -7.48
N GLY A 117 -9.91 -4.42 -8.58
CA GLY A 117 -9.14 -5.38 -9.38
C GLY A 117 -7.65 -5.46 -9.05
N ALA A 118 -7.15 -4.65 -8.11
CA ALA A 118 -5.72 -4.48 -7.88
C ALA A 118 -5.01 -5.77 -7.45
N VAL A 119 -5.59 -6.52 -6.52
CA VAL A 119 -5.00 -7.78 -6.03
C VAL A 119 -4.91 -8.82 -7.14
N GLU A 120 -5.95 -8.96 -7.94
CA GLU A 120 -5.99 -9.90 -9.07
C GLU A 120 -4.93 -9.54 -10.11
N GLU A 121 -4.84 -8.25 -10.47
CA GLU A 121 -3.85 -7.76 -11.42
C GLU A 121 -2.42 -8.04 -10.96
N ILE A 122 -2.10 -7.73 -9.70
CA ILE A 122 -0.76 -7.97 -9.16
C ILE A 122 -0.44 -9.47 -9.15
N GLN A 123 -1.37 -10.32 -8.71
CA GLN A 123 -1.14 -11.77 -8.67
C GLN A 123 -1.01 -12.37 -10.07
N SER A 124 -1.62 -11.78 -11.09
CA SER A 124 -1.46 -12.20 -12.49
C SER A 124 -0.03 -12.04 -13.04
N LYS A 125 0.80 -11.20 -12.37
CA LYS A 125 2.21 -10.99 -12.75
C LYS A 125 3.15 -12.08 -12.22
N CYS A 126 2.67 -13.03 -11.41
CA CYS A 126 3.46 -14.17 -10.96
C CYS A 126 3.88 -15.04 -12.14
N ASN A 127 5.18 -15.05 -12.44
CA ASN A 127 5.77 -15.77 -13.56
C ASN A 127 6.98 -16.55 -13.10
N ASN A 128 7.02 -17.86 -13.43
CA ASN A 128 8.09 -18.77 -12.99
C ASN A 128 9.50 -18.38 -13.47
N SER A 129 9.60 -17.61 -14.55
CA SER A 129 10.88 -17.16 -15.11
C SER A 129 11.41 -15.85 -14.50
N ILE A 130 10.62 -15.17 -13.66
CA ILE A 130 10.98 -13.87 -13.09
C ILE A 130 11.28 -14.04 -11.60
N PRO A 131 12.54 -13.83 -11.17
CA PRO A 131 12.93 -13.95 -9.75
C PRO A 131 12.32 -12.89 -8.87
N PHE A 132 12.24 -11.64 -9.35
CA PHE A 132 11.82 -10.48 -8.59
C PHE A 132 11.14 -9.45 -9.52
N TYR A 133 9.92 -9.06 -9.19
CA TYR A 133 9.12 -8.14 -10.00
C TYR A 133 8.59 -6.99 -9.16
N TYR A 134 8.57 -5.80 -9.72
CA TYR A 134 7.98 -4.62 -9.11
C TYR A 134 6.77 -4.14 -9.90
N ASN A 135 5.72 -3.80 -9.20
CA ASN A 135 4.52 -3.17 -9.77
C ASN A 135 4.11 -1.95 -8.95
N GLY A 136 3.84 -0.86 -9.62
CA GLY A 136 3.33 0.36 -9.01
C GLY A 136 2.26 1.01 -9.87
N TYR A 137 1.57 2.02 -9.31
CA TYR A 137 0.56 2.82 -10.02
C TYR A 137 0.97 4.28 -9.95
N ASP A 138 0.91 5.00 -11.07
CA ASP A 138 1.35 6.40 -11.16
C ASP A 138 0.20 7.41 -11.19
N LYS A 139 -1.04 6.93 -11.27
CA LYS A 139 -2.22 7.78 -11.31
C LYS A 139 -3.07 7.60 -10.08
N LEU A 140 -3.43 8.71 -9.47
CA LEU A 140 -4.25 8.73 -8.27
C LEU A 140 -5.30 9.84 -8.31
N ILE A 141 -6.38 9.60 -7.58
CA ILE A 141 -7.39 10.60 -7.27
C ILE A 141 -7.09 11.12 -5.86
N THR A 142 -7.15 12.42 -5.63
CA THR A 142 -7.09 12.97 -4.28
C THR A 142 -8.47 13.35 -3.80
N MET A 143 -8.87 12.79 -2.67
CA MET A 143 -10.10 13.15 -1.96
C MET A 143 -9.75 14.11 -0.82
N VAL A 144 -10.46 15.22 -0.73
CA VAL A 144 -10.31 16.21 0.35
C VAL A 144 -11.65 16.35 1.06
N ASN A 145 -11.70 16.05 2.35
CA ASN A 145 -12.86 16.24 3.25
C ASN A 145 -14.18 15.66 2.72
N ASN A 146 -14.14 14.54 2.02
CA ASN A 146 -15.29 13.84 1.41
C ASN A 146 -16.08 14.64 0.36
N ASP A 147 -15.74 15.93 0.09
CA ASP A 147 -16.56 16.81 -0.75
C ASP A 147 -16.09 16.90 -2.20
N TYR A 148 -14.79 16.66 -2.45
CA TYR A 148 -14.21 16.83 -3.77
C TYR A 148 -13.20 15.75 -4.08
N LEU A 149 -13.30 15.17 -5.27
CA LEU A 149 -12.28 14.37 -5.88
C LEU A 149 -11.52 15.23 -6.90
N ASN A 150 -10.22 15.34 -6.70
CA ASN A 150 -9.33 15.99 -7.64
C ASN A 150 -8.47 14.91 -8.28
N THR A 151 -8.57 14.73 -9.59
CA THR A 151 -7.68 13.82 -10.32
C THR A 151 -6.33 14.52 -10.51
N PHE A 152 -5.28 13.93 -9.98
CA PHE A 152 -3.92 14.38 -10.18
C PHE A 152 -3.20 13.38 -11.08
N LYS A 153 -2.67 13.87 -12.21
CA LYS A 153 -1.69 13.09 -12.96
C LYS A 153 -0.34 13.28 -12.31
N PHE A 154 0.20 12.23 -11.69
CA PHE A 154 1.60 12.20 -11.38
C PHE A 154 2.37 12.04 -12.67
N TYR A 155 3.04 13.10 -13.13
CA TYR A 155 4.09 12.92 -14.11
C TYR A 155 5.28 12.28 -13.40
N PRO A 156 5.87 11.22 -13.96
CA PRO A 156 7.13 10.66 -13.46
C PRO A 156 8.27 11.65 -13.78
N ASN A 157 8.24 12.81 -13.15
CA ASN A 157 9.22 13.88 -13.39
C ASN A 157 10.38 13.80 -12.41
N TYR A 158 10.86 12.59 -12.18
CA TYR A 158 12.20 12.35 -11.66
C TYR A 158 12.82 11.26 -12.53
N ASN A 159 13.31 11.64 -13.72
CA ASN A 159 14.16 10.79 -14.59
C ASN A 159 13.65 9.37 -14.88
N GLY A 160 12.35 9.12 -14.84
CA GLY A 160 11.76 7.79 -15.08
C GLY A 160 11.99 6.74 -14.00
N GLU A 161 12.53 7.11 -12.84
CA GLU A 161 13.07 6.17 -11.86
C GLU A 161 12.18 5.87 -10.64
N GLY A 162 11.05 6.54 -10.51
CA GLY A 162 10.14 6.27 -9.39
C GLY A 162 8.89 7.12 -9.42
N ALA A 163 7.74 6.49 -9.42
CA ALA A 163 6.47 7.14 -9.14
C ALA A 163 6.28 7.21 -7.63
N ILE A 164 5.83 8.37 -7.11
CA ILE A 164 5.32 8.44 -5.73
C ILE A 164 3.98 7.72 -5.76
N ASN A 165 3.95 6.47 -5.34
CA ASN A 165 2.78 5.62 -5.42
C ASN A 165 2.22 5.35 -4.04
N ILE A 166 0.91 5.47 -3.94
CA ILE A 166 0.14 5.08 -2.77
C ILE A 166 0.17 3.55 -2.61
N PHE A 167 0.10 2.84 -3.73
CA PHE A 167 0.06 1.38 -3.76
C PHE A 167 1.18 0.81 -4.64
N GLN A 168 2.12 0.16 -4.00
CA GLN A 168 3.28 -0.46 -4.63
C GLN A 168 3.37 -1.92 -4.22
N SER A 169 3.85 -2.78 -5.10
CA SER A 169 3.97 -4.20 -4.85
C SER A 169 5.31 -4.74 -5.32
N VAL A 170 5.80 -5.70 -4.56
CA VAL A 170 6.97 -6.51 -4.88
C VAL A 170 6.55 -7.96 -4.91
N ILE A 171 6.91 -8.66 -5.97
CA ILE A 171 6.66 -10.09 -6.16
C ILE A 171 8.02 -10.82 -6.12
N LEU A 172 8.20 -11.67 -5.14
CA LEU A 172 9.36 -12.56 -5.00
C LEU A 172 8.98 -13.96 -5.41
N ASN A 173 9.73 -14.54 -6.33
CA ASN A 173 9.64 -15.95 -6.64
C ASN A 173 10.55 -16.74 -5.67
N LEU A 174 9.93 -17.50 -4.77
CA LEU A 174 10.61 -18.22 -3.69
C LEU A 174 11.44 -19.42 -4.16
N ASN A 175 11.26 -19.84 -5.42
CA ASN A 175 12.11 -20.85 -6.03
C ASN A 175 13.52 -20.31 -6.34
N TYR A 176 13.67 -18.99 -6.55
CA TYR A 176 14.96 -18.33 -6.79
C TYR A 176 15.60 -17.82 -5.51
N THR A 177 14.83 -17.43 -4.50
CA THR A 177 15.38 -16.91 -3.27
C THR A 177 14.50 -17.24 -2.07
N LYS A 178 15.12 -17.81 -1.03
CA LYS A 178 14.50 -17.96 0.30
C LYS A 178 14.88 -16.80 1.23
N GLN A 179 15.67 -15.84 0.76
CA GLN A 179 16.07 -14.70 1.56
C GLN A 179 15.08 -13.56 1.38
N ILE A 180 14.16 -13.41 2.36
CA ILE A 180 13.30 -12.24 2.45
C ILE A 180 14.13 -11.07 3.01
N LYS A 181 15.15 -10.65 2.25
CA LYS A 181 15.82 -9.37 2.53
C LYS A 181 15.02 -8.19 1.99
N TYR A 182 14.20 -8.46 0.97
CA TYR A 182 13.48 -7.46 0.21
C TYR A 182 11.98 -7.70 0.33
N ASN A 183 11.32 -6.83 1.05
CA ASN A 183 9.89 -6.60 0.97
C ASN A 183 9.67 -5.20 0.40
N ILE A 184 8.44 -4.79 0.22
CA ILE A 184 8.13 -3.48 -0.37
C ILE A 184 8.73 -2.29 0.40
N PHE A 185 8.98 -2.41 1.71
CA PHE A 185 9.62 -1.35 2.49
C PHE A 185 11.14 -1.27 2.30
N SER A 186 11.76 -2.31 1.74
CA SER A 186 13.18 -2.29 1.37
C SER A 186 13.43 -1.44 0.13
N LEU A 187 12.38 -1.12 -0.63
CA LEU A 187 12.46 -0.28 -1.82
C LEU A 187 11.98 1.13 -1.52
N SER A 188 12.80 2.10 -1.85
CA SER A 188 12.41 3.51 -1.77
C SER A 188 11.32 3.83 -2.81
N HIS A 189 10.35 4.68 -2.45
CA HIS A 189 9.35 5.18 -3.39
C HIS A 189 9.94 5.85 -4.64
N THR A 190 11.09 6.50 -4.48
CA THR A 190 11.72 7.31 -5.53
C THR A 190 12.88 6.62 -6.23
N LYS A 191 13.35 5.48 -5.70
CA LYS A 191 14.53 4.75 -6.20
C LYS A 191 14.23 3.27 -6.44
N GLY A 192 12.98 2.90 -6.65
CA GLY A 192 12.58 1.49 -6.79
C GLY A 192 13.32 0.76 -7.92
N LYS A 193 13.41 1.37 -9.13
CA LYS A 193 14.08 0.75 -10.27
C LYS A 193 15.60 0.56 -10.06
N PRO A 194 16.38 1.58 -9.65
CA PRO A 194 17.78 1.39 -9.33
C PRO A 194 18.05 0.34 -8.25
N GLN A 195 17.21 0.28 -7.22
CA GLN A 195 17.34 -0.72 -6.16
C GLN A 195 17.00 -2.13 -6.65
N LEU A 196 16.02 -2.26 -7.54
CA LEU A 196 15.69 -3.53 -8.19
C LEU A 196 16.86 -4.00 -9.06
N ILE A 197 17.44 -3.12 -9.87
CA ILE A 197 18.63 -3.41 -10.68
C ILE A 197 19.80 -3.87 -9.81
N SER A 198 20.07 -3.16 -8.70
CA SER A 198 21.11 -3.57 -7.74
C SER A 198 20.85 -4.98 -7.20
N TRP A 199 19.60 -5.29 -6.84
CA TRP A 199 19.25 -6.62 -6.37
C TRP A 199 19.54 -7.71 -7.41
N TYR A 200 19.20 -7.49 -8.69
CA TYR A 200 19.47 -8.42 -9.77
C TYR A 200 20.98 -8.66 -9.92
N ASN A 201 21.76 -7.58 -9.91
CA ASN A 201 23.23 -7.65 -10.02
C ASN A 201 23.85 -8.40 -8.83
N ASP A 202 23.41 -8.11 -7.60
CA ASP A 202 23.91 -8.74 -6.38
C ASP A 202 23.63 -10.25 -6.31
N ASN A 203 22.62 -10.71 -7.04
CA ASN A 203 22.24 -12.12 -7.11
C ASN A 203 22.63 -12.79 -8.42
N ASN A 204 23.43 -12.15 -9.27
CA ASN A 204 23.89 -12.64 -10.57
C ASN A 204 22.76 -12.99 -11.55
N TYR A 205 21.68 -12.23 -11.52
CA TYR A 205 20.60 -12.30 -12.50
C TYR A 205 20.67 -11.12 -13.47
N GLU A 206 20.24 -11.34 -14.71
CA GLU A 206 20.05 -10.26 -15.68
C GLU A 206 18.76 -9.51 -15.38
N PHE A 207 18.86 -8.19 -15.20
CA PHE A 207 17.68 -7.33 -15.11
C PHE A 207 17.11 -7.04 -16.49
N LYS A 208 15.78 -7.10 -16.62
CA LYS A 208 15.05 -6.64 -17.81
C LYS A 208 14.05 -5.59 -17.43
N ASP A 209 13.86 -4.60 -18.31
CA ASP A 209 12.91 -3.49 -18.04
C ASP A 209 11.48 -3.96 -17.78
N GLU A 210 11.07 -5.07 -18.37
CA GLU A 210 9.75 -5.69 -18.14
C GLU A 210 9.52 -6.14 -16.68
N TYR A 211 10.57 -6.23 -15.85
CA TYR A 211 10.49 -6.60 -14.43
C TYR A 211 10.15 -5.42 -13.52
N PHE A 212 10.14 -4.23 -14.09
CA PHE A 212 9.72 -3.01 -13.40
C PHE A 212 8.54 -2.39 -14.15
N ASN A 213 7.35 -2.52 -13.60
CA ASN A 213 6.13 -2.02 -14.21
C ASN A 213 5.58 -0.83 -13.41
N ILE A 214 5.26 0.24 -14.13
CA ILE A 214 4.42 1.31 -13.62
C ILE A 214 3.12 1.27 -14.41
N ASN A 215 2.03 0.96 -13.72
CA ASN A 215 0.72 0.92 -14.32
C ASN A 215 0.13 2.33 -14.43
N HIS A 216 -0.24 2.70 -15.65
CA HIS A 216 -0.84 4.00 -15.96
C HIS A 216 -2.39 3.96 -15.93
N LEU A 217 -2.96 3.00 -15.20
CA LEU A 217 -4.40 2.89 -15.06
C LEU A 217 -4.96 4.13 -14.37
N GLU A 218 -5.79 4.86 -15.07
CA GLU A 218 -6.51 6.00 -14.50
C GLU A 218 -7.42 5.52 -13.38
N ASP A 219 -7.50 6.30 -12.30
CA ASP A 219 -8.37 6.02 -11.17
C ASP A 219 -8.06 4.70 -10.43
N SER A 220 -6.79 4.32 -10.35
CA SER A 220 -6.37 3.09 -9.66
C SER A 220 -6.34 3.22 -8.14
N CYS A 221 -6.05 4.41 -7.62
CA CYS A 221 -5.90 4.69 -6.20
C CYS A 221 -6.58 5.99 -5.81
N ILE A 222 -7.08 6.08 -4.58
CA ILE A 222 -7.52 7.32 -3.97
C ILE A 222 -6.60 7.65 -2.79
N TYR A 223 -5.97 8.82 -2.87
CA TYR A 223 -5.25 9.43 -1.76
C TYR A 223 -6.21 10.29 -0.94
N VAL A 224 -6.44 9.92 0.30
CA VAL A 224 -7.37 10.64 1.18
C VAL A 224 -6.60 11.69 1.98
N LYS A 225 -6.97 12.96 1.81
CA LYS A 225 -6.47 14.06 2.64
C LYS A 225 -7.43 14.36 3.77
N HIS A 226 -6.99 14.23 4.99
CA HIS A 226 -7.70 14.63 6.20
C HIS A 226 -6.80 15.47 7.10
N GLU A 227 -7.37 16.11 8.12
CA GLU A 227 -6.68 17.06 9.01
C GLU A 227 -5.47 16.48 9.76
N PHE A 228 -5.42 15.16 9.93
CA PHE A 228 -4.33 14.45 10.62
C PHE A 228 -3.24 13.91 9.67
N ASN A 229 -3.34 14.18 8.36
CA ASN A 229 -2.34 13.74 7.40
C ASN A 229 -1.03 14.51 7.55
N HIS A 230 0.06 13.79 7.85
CA HIS A 230 1.40 14.40 8.01
C HIS A 230 1.87 15.14 6.74
N SER A 231 1.46 14.67 5.56
CA SER A 231 1.84 15.26 4.26
C SER A 231 0.99 16.47 3.84
N SER A 232 -0.10 16.78 4.56
CA SER A 232 -1.00 17.88 4.17
C SER A 232 -0.33 19.25 4.15
N TYR A 233 0.72 19.44 4.95
CA TYR A 233 1.49 20.68 5.02
C TYR A 233 2.52 20.86 3.89
N GLN A 234 3.06 19.79 3.34
CA GLN A 234 4.13 19.86 2.34
C GLN A 234 3.62 20.02 0.89
N HIS A 235 2.36 19.71 0.64
CA HIS A 235 1.79 19.72 -0.71
C HIS A 235 1.10 21.03 -1.11
N SER A 236 1.08 22.05 -0.26
CA SER A 236 0.58 23.38 -0.63
C SER A 236 1.44 24.11 -1.70
N SER A 237 2.67 23.63 -1.92
CA SER A 237 3.63 24.18 -2.90
C SER A 237 3.80 23.30 -4.15
N LEU A 238 2.99 22.27 -4.35
CA LEU A 238 3.07 21.46 -5.56
C LEU A 238 2.54 22.25 -6.74
N ASN A 239 3.49 22.59 -7.57
CA ASN A 239 3.47 23.49 -8.70
C ASN A 239 2.32 23.27 -9.71
N GLU A 240 2.04 24.35 -10.42
CA GLU A 240 1.06 24.68 -11.45
C GLU A 240 0.85 23.66 -12.60
N ASN A 241 1.59 22.56 -12.63
CA ASN A 241 1.53 21.54 -13.71
C ASN A 241 0.53 20.39 -13.42
N TRP A 242 -0.27 20.50 -12.39
CA TRP A 242 -1.26 19.48 -12.04
C TRP A 242 -2.57 19.80 -12.74
N HIS A 243 -2.96 18.98 -13.70
CA HIS A 243 -4.31 19.04 -14.27
C HIS A 243 -5.33 18.62 -13.22
N ARG A 244 -6.00 19.60 -12.63
CA ARG A 244 -7.05 19.37 -11.63
C ARG A 244 -8.39 19.23 -12.34
N THR A 245 -8.97 18.06 -12.27
CA THR A 245 -10.38 17.85 -12.63
C THR A 245 -11.17 17.72 -11.34
N ASN A 246 -12.06 18.67 -11.06
CA ASN A 246 -12.94 18.60 -9.90
C ASN A 246 -14.10 17.65 -10.22
N ILE A 247 -14.13 16.49 -9.60
CA ILE A 247 -15.23 15.53 -9.73
C ILE A 247 -16.00 15.57 -8.41
N LYS A 248 -17.29 15.89 -8.46
CA LYS A 248 -18.17 15.83 -7.28
C LYS A 248 -18.56 14.38 -7.02
N ILE A 249 -18.28 13.87 -5.83
CA ILE A 249 -18.59 12.50 -5.40
C ILE A 249 -20.07 12.18 -5.63
N ASP A 250 -20.99 13.08 -5.27
CA ASP A 250 -22.42 12.88 -5.36
C ASP A 250 -22.91 12.49 -6.76
N LYS A 251 -22.24 12.99 -7.81
CA LYS A 251 -22.61 12.68 -9.20
C LYS A 251 -22.09 11.32 -9.69
N HIS A 252 -21.17 10.71 -8.96
CA HIS A 252 -20.48 9.47 -9.35
C HIS A 252 -20.44 8.46 -8.19
N LYS A 253 -21.30 8.62 -7.18
CA LYS A 253 -21.30 7.83 -5.93
C LYS A 253 -21.30 6.33 -6.22
N GLU A 254 -22.18 5.86 -7.11
CA GLU A 254 -22.29 4.44 -7.45
C GLU A 254 -21.01 3.89 -8.04
N TRP A 255 -20.39 4.62 -8.98
CA TRP A 255 -19.12 4.24 -9.58
C TRP A 255 -17.99 4.13 -8.55
N PHE A 256 -17.93 5.07 -7.58
CA PHE A 256 -16.93 5.02 -6.52
C PHE A 256 -17.14 3.83 -5.59
N ILE A 257 -18.37 3.56 -5.19
CA ILE A 257 -18.71 2.43 -4.32
C ILE A 257 -18.38 1.11 -5.00
N GLU A 258 -18.73 0.95 -6.27
CA GLU A 258 -18.42 -0.23 -7.04
C GLU A 258 -16.90 -0.48 -7.11
N ARG A 259 -16.13 0.57 -7.37
CA ARG A 259 -14.69 0.49 -7.63
C ARG A 259 -13.83 0.41 -6.37
N PHE A 260 -14.20 1.11 -5.33
CA PHE A 260 -13.38 1.28 -4.11
C PHE A 260 -14.06 0.79 -2.81
N GLY A 261 -15.31 0.36 -2.87
CA GLY A 261 -16.09 -0.01 -1.70
C GLY A 261 -16.89 1.16 -1.10
N ASN A 262 -17.79 0.84 -0.17
CA ASN A 262 -18.65 1.84 0.47
C ASN A 262 -17.91 2.59 1.57
N PHE A 263 -17.29 3.71 1.23
CA PHE A 263 -16.57 4.62 2.13
C PHE A 263 -17.23 6.01 2.24
N ILE A 264 -18.34 6.23 1.51
CA ILE A 264 -19.03 7.54 1.36
C ILE A 264 -20.28 7.58 2.29
N ASP A 265 -20.16 7.23 3.53
CA ASP A 265 -21.24 7.35 4.51
C ASP A 265 -21.09 8.60 5.36
#